data_3c7f75d717c62f7841eae94126bd23d7
#
_entry.id   3c7f75d717c62f7841eae94126bd23d7
#
_cell.length_a   1.000
_cell.length_b   1.000
_cell.length_c   1.000
_cell.angle_alpha   90.00
_cell.angle_beta   90.00
_cell.angle_gamma   90.00
#
_symmetry.space_group_name_H-M   'P 1'
#
loop_
_entity.id
_entity.type
_entity.pdbx_description
1 polymer ?
#
loop_
_entity_poly.entity_id
_entity_poly.type
_entity_poly.pdbx_seq_one_letter_code
_entity_poly.pdbx_strand_id
1 'polypeptide(L)'
;MKTVLYRAHGEVDRLEFTDVPTPQPGAGEVLVRVAACGLNHLDVLQRRGPALIPGYTLPHIAGMDIAGVIESRGAGVDSCAEGDRVVVNPAAGCGECADCVRGLDGRCASAQVIGGNVAGGYAEYVVVPAANVHPVPEHVELADAAVVPTVWMTAWHALVAVGRVRLGETVLIHAGGSGVSTAAIQLAKAAGARVITTVGSDAKREYVQRLGADVVVNSATEDVVAVARAATEGRGVEVVLDHVGPATWNAGIYSLAPRGRLVFFGNTTGNRAEFDLVYAYHFGLRLLGSDPYDRHEFAAMLDTYWAAPFVTPIDSEFALADARAAQERMESRAATGKIVLRP
;
A
#
# COMPACT_ATOMS: atom_id res chain seq x y z
N MET A 1 -26.24 -2.02 -9.42
CA MET A 1 -24.95 -1.47 -9.76
C MET A 1 -24.07 -2.54 -10.41
N LYS A 2 -23.19 -2.11 -11.32
CA LYS A 2 -22.15 -2.97 -11.86
C LYS A 2 -21.04 -3.19 -10.84
N THR A 3 -20.51 -4.43 -10.80
CA THR A 3 -19.42 -4.81 -9.90
C THR A 3 -18.60 -5.95 -10.49
N VAL A 4 -17.38 -6.10 -9.99
CA VAL A 4 -16.58 -7.31 -10.21
C VAL A 4 -16.40 -8.01 -8.88
N LEU A 5 -16.86 -9.25 -8.82
CA LEU A 5 -16.74 -10.08 -7.62
C LEU A 5 -16.22 -11.48 -7.97
N TYR A 6 -15.88 -12.26 -6.95
CA TYR A 6 -15.59 -13.69 -7.09
C TYR A 6 -16.26 -14.48 -5.96
N ARG A 7 -16.72 -15.70 -6.31
CA ARG A 7 -17.50 -16.59 -5.42
C ARG A 7 -16.66 -17.74 -4.87
N ALA A 8 -15.48 -17.93 -5.40
CA ALA A 8 -14.52 -18.94 -4.98
C ALA A 8 -13.09 -18.44 -5.24
N HIS A 9 -12.15 -18.89 -4.42
CA HIS A 9 -10.73 -18.64 -4.69
C HIS A 9 -10.28 -19.31 -6.00
N GLY A 10 -9.26 -18.76 -6.63
CA GLY A 10 -8.69 -19.32 -7.86
C GLY A 10 -7.96 -18.30 -8.72
N GLU A 11 -7.78 -18.61 -9.98
CA GLU A 11 -7.10 -17.77 -10.96
C GLU A 11 -8.00 -16.62 -11.45
N VAL A 12 -7.51 -15.79 -12.33
CA VAL A 12 -8.16 -14.55 -12.78
C VAL A 12 -9.55 -14.77 -13.41
N ASP A 13 -9.80 -15.97 -13.95
CA ASP A 13 -11.10 -16.39 -14.51
C ASP A 13 -12.24 -16.41 -13.46
N ARG A 14 -11.90 -16.41 -12.16
CA ARG A 14 -12.89 -16.32 -11.07
C ARG A 14 -13.53 -14.93 -10.93
N LEU A 15 -12.95 -13.89 -11.51
CA LEU A 15 -13.54 -12.56 -11.51
C LEU A 15 -14.79 -12.53 -12.42
N GLU A 16 -15.91 -12.13 -11.88
CA GLU A 16 -17.20 -12.02 -12.56
C GLU A 16 -17.65 -10.55 -12.61
N PHE A 17 -17.78 -9.99 -13.81
CA PHE A 17 -18.45 -8.71 -13.99
C PHE A 17 -19.97 -8.94 -14.03
N THR A 18 -20.72 -8.37 -13.09
CA THR A 18 -22.13 -8.69 -12.87
C THR A 18 -22.90 -7.52 -12.26
N ASP A 19 -24.21 -7.67 -12.18
CA ASP A 19 -25.10 -6.74 -11.48
C ASP A 19 -25.43 -7.24 -10.08
N VAL A 20 -25.40 -6.32 -9.11
CA VAL A 20 -25.87 -6.53 -7.75
C VAL A 20 -26.76 -5.35 -7.32
N PRO A 21 -27.62 -5.50 -6.30
CA PRO A 21 -28.32 -4.35 -5.72
C PRO A 21 -27.33 -3.26 -5.25
N THR A 22 -27.65 -2.00 -5.51
CA THR A 22 -26.88 -0.89 -4.96
C THR A 22 -27.07 -0.85 -3.44
N PRO A 23 -25.98 -0.89 -2.64
CA PRO A 23 -26.11 -0.86 -1.19
C PRO A 23 -26.63 0.51 -0.71
N GLN A 24 -27.18 0.54 0.51
CA GLN A 24 -27.65 1.77 1.14
C GLN A 24 -26.81 2.03 2.39
N PRO A 25 -26.39 3.28 2.65
CA PRO A 25 -25.61 3.60 3.83
C PRO A 25 -26.46 3.51 5.10
N GLY A 26 -25.95 2.81 6.11
CA GLY A 26 -26.50 2.78 7.46
C GLY A 26 -26.16 4.04 8.26
N ALA A 27 -26.53 4.07 9.55
CA ALA A 27 -26.15 5.16 10.45
C ALA A 27 -24.62 5.25 10.55
N GLY A 28 -24.08 6.48 10.41
CA GLY A 28 -22.64 6.73 10.45
C GLY A 28 -21.87 6.35 9.17
N GLU A 29 -22.56 5.89 8.12
CA GLU A 29 -21.94 5.49 6.85
C GLU A 29 -22.29 6.45 5.71
N VAL A 30 -21.52 6.39 4.65
CA VAL A 30 -21.75 7.09 3.40
C VAL A 30 -21.73 6.12 2.22
N LEU A 31 -22.53 6.40 1.19
CA LEU A 31 -22.43 5.77 -0.12
C LEU A 31 -21.51 6.61 -1.00
N VAL A 32 -20.41 6.02 -1.44
CA VAL A 32 -19.48 6.65 -2.38
C VAL A 32 -19.74 6.10 -3.78
N ARG A 33 -20.01 7.00 -4.73
CA ARG A 33 -19.97 6.70 -6.16
C ARG A 33 -18.49 6.67 -6.56
N VAL A 34 -18.02 5.47 -6.89
CA VAL A 34 -16.59 5.24 -7.21
C VAL A 34 -16.26 5.87 -8.56
N ALA A 35 -15.25 6.73 -8.59
CA ALA A 35 -14.72 7.30 -9.82
C ALA A 35 -13.48 6.54 -10.31
N ALA A 36 -12.72 5.99 -9.37
CA ALA A 36 -11.54 5.19 -9.65
C ALA A 36 -11.20 4.27 -8.46
N CYS A 37 -10.67 3.09 -8.76
CA CYS A 37 -10.16 2.15 -7.78
C CYS A 37 -8.75 1.67 -8.18
N GLY A 38 -7.75 1.92 -7.32
CA GLY A 38 -6.39 1.46 -7.52
C GLY A 38 -6.20 -0.01 -7.15
N LEU A 39 -5.56 -0.80 -8.00
CA LEU A 39 -5.23 -2.20 -7.72
C LEU A 39 -4.10 -2.32 -6.71
N ASN A 40 -4.19 -3.35 -5.88
CA ASN A 40 -3.15 -3.77 -4.96
C ASN A 40 -2.84 -5.27 -5.11
N HIS A 41 -1.60 -5.65 -4.76
CA HIS A 41 -1.19 -7.06 -4.84
C HIS A 41 -2.04 -7.95 -3.93
N LEU A 42 -2.57 -7.38 -2.85
CA LEU A 42 -3.48 -8.06 -1.93
C LEU A 42 -4.78 -8.52 -2.64
N ASP A 43 -5.30 -7.77 -3.60
CA ASP A 43 -6.51 -8.15 -4.36
C ASP A 43 -6.28 -9.50 -5.09
N VAL A 44 -5.09 -9.67 -5.67
CA VAL A 44 -4.68 -10.91 -6.34
C VAL A 44 -4.47 -12.05 -5.33
N LEU A 45 -3.75 -11.78 -4.23
CA LEU A 45 -3.46 -12.79 -3.21
C LEU A 45 -4.74 -13.31 -2.56
N GLN A 46 -5.69 -12.44 -2.22
CA GLN A 46 -6.97 -12.84 -1.64
C GLN A 46 -7.86 -13.60 -2.63
N ARG A 47 -7.88 -13.19 -3.90
CA ARG A 47 -8.58 -13.96 -4.94
C ARG A 47 -8.00 -15.36 -5.08
N ARG A 48 -6.68 -15.50 -5.08
CA ARG A 48 -6.00 -16.81 -5.16
C ARG A 48 -6.23 -17.66 -3.92
N GLY A 49 -6.30 -17.02 -2.75
CA GLY A 49 -6.49 -17.67 -1.45
C GLY A 49 -5.25 -18.42 -0.92
N PRO A 50 -5.32 -18.91 0.32
CA PRO A 50 -6.41 -18.66 1.27
C PRO A 50 -6.49 -17.18 1.67
N ALA A 51 -7.65 -16.77 2.18
CA ALA A 51 -7.85 -15.40 2.67
C ALA A 51 -6.81 -14.99 3.71
N LEU A 52 -6.24 -13.79 3.57
CA LEU A 52 -5.16 -13.29 4.42
C LEU A 52 -5.67 -12.42 5.58
N ILE A 53 -6.86 -11.84 5.43
CA ILE A 53 -7.46 -10.93 6.43
C ILE A 53 -8.54 -11.68 7.20
N PRO A 54 -8.53 -11.69 8.54
CA PRO A 54 -9.58 -12.29 9.36
C PRO A 54 -10.96 -11.71 9.03
N GLY A 55 -12.01 -12.51 9.13
CA GLY A 55 -13.40 -12.09 8.84
C GLY A 55 -13.75 -12.03 7.35
N TYR A 56 -12.84 -12.40 6.47
CA TYR A 56 -13.10 -12.49 5.03
C TYR A 56 -14.20 -13.50 4.69
N THR A 57 -15.07 -13.12 3.75
CA THR A 57 -16.17 -13.99 3.28
C THR A 57 -16.28 -13.96 1.75
N LEU A 58 -16.85 -15.02 1.19
CA LEU A 58 -17.24 -15.11 -0.21
C LEU A 58 -18.78 -15.08 -0.33
N PRO A 59 -19.37 -14.49 -1.37
CA PRO A 59 -18.73 -13.77 -2.47
C PRO A 59 -18.05 -12.48 -2.00
N HIS A 60 -16.96 -12.08 -2.68
CA HIS A 60 -16.19 -10.90 -2.29
C HIS A 60 -16.00 -9.91 -3.45
N ILE A 61 -16.11 -8.61 -3.12
CA ILE A 61 -15.80 -7.48 -4.00
C ILE A 61 -14.50 -6.88 -3.50
N ALA A 62 -13.42 -6.99 -4.28
CA ALA A 62 -12.11 -6.45 -3.93
C ALA A 62 -12.01 -4.93 -4.14
N GLY A 63 -10.82 -4.38 -3.92
CA GLY A 63 -10.48 -2.99 -4.20
C GLY A 63 -10.43 -2.11 -2.96
N MET A 64 -9.21 -1.87 -2.47
CA MET A 64 -8.97 -1.10 -1.24
C MET A 64 -8.77 0.39 -1.49
N ASP A 65 -8.16 0.74 -2.61
CA ASP A 65 -7.80 2.10 -2.95
C ASP A 65 -8.92 2.77 -3.75
N ILE A 66 -9.73 3.58 -3.10
CA ILE A 66 -10.97 4.12 -3.66
C ILE A 66 -10.94 5.64 -3.60
N ALA A 67 -11.25 6.30 -4.73
CA ALA A 67 -11.64 7.69 -4.75
C ALA A 67 -12.95 7.86 -5.52
N GLY A 68 -13.76 8.81 -5.10
CA GLY A 68 -15.08 9.03 -5.69
C GLY A 68 -15.76 10.27 -5.14
N VAL A 69 -17.07 10.26 -5.27
CA VAL A 69 -17.95 11.35 -4.83
C VAL A 69 -19.01 10.79 -3.89
N ILE A 70 -19.29 11.48 -2.80
CA ILE A 70 -20.36 11.09 -1.87
C ILE A 70 -21.70 11.23 -2.59
N GLU A 71 -22.38 10.11 -2.76
CA GLU A 71 -23.71 10.03 -3.41
C GLU A 71 -24.84 10.24 -2.42
N SER A 72 -24.74 9.64 -1.23
CA SER A 72 -25.71 9.80 -0.15
C SER A 72 -25.09 9.51 1.21
N ARG A 73 -25.77 9.97 2.27
CA ARG A 73 -25.34 9.84 3.66
C ARG A 73 -26.36 9.09 4.49
N GLY A 74 -25.88 8.24 5.40
CA GLY A 74 -26.70 7.63 6.42
C GLY A 74 -27.02 8.61 7.57
N ALA A 75 -27.88 8.18 8.47
CA ALA A 75 -28.26 8.97 9.63
C ALA A 75 -27.05 9.31 10.51
N GLY A 76 -27.01 10.55 11.04
CA GLY A 76 -25.97 11.00 11.96
C GLY A 76 -24.63 11.37 11.31
N VAL A 77 -24.57 11.49 9.99
CA VAL A 77 -23.36 11.92 9.28
C VAL A 77 -23.42 13.43 8.98
N ASP A 78 -22.60 14.20 9.70
CA ASP A 78 -22.47 15.65 9.54
C ASP A 78 -21.06 16.08 9.12
N SER A 79 -20.09 15.12 9.03
CA SER A 79 -18.68 15.38 8.74
C SER A 79 -18.38 15.60 7.27
N CYS A 80 -19.31 15.30 6.36
CA CYS A 80 -19.19 15.44 4.92
C CYS A 80 -20.56 15.68 4.28
N ALA A 81 -20.59 16.10 3.01
CA ALA A 81 -21.78 16.41 2.24
C ALA A 81 -21.88 15.56 0.95
N GLU A 82 -23.12 15.41 0.44
CA GLU A 82 -23.34 14.87 -0.91
C GLU A 82 -22.67 15.77 -1.95
N GLY A 83 -21.97 15.16 -2.90
CA GLY A 83 -21.14 15.86 -3.87
C GLY A 83 -19.68 16.05 -3.47
N ASP A 84 -19.31 15.83 -2.21
CA ASP A 84 -17.91 15.92 -1.78
C ASP A 84 -17.04 14.87 -2.48
N ARG A 85 -15.89 15.34 -2.96
CA ARG A 85 -14.85 14.50 -3.57
C ARG A 85 -13.97 13.91 -2.48
N VAL A 86 -13.90 12.58 -2.44
CA VAL A 86 -13.26 11.87 -1.33
C VAL A 86 -12.32 10.76 -1.78
N VAL A 87 -11.33 10.49 -0.94
CA VAL A 87 -10.51 9.29 -0.95
C VAL A 87 -10.79 8.50 0.33
N VAL A 88 -10.78 7.18 0.24
CA VAL A 88 -11.16 6.28 1.34
C VAL A 88 -9.92 5.74 2.04
N ASN A 89 -9.88 5.87 3.37
CA ASN A 89 -8.98 5.07 4.21
C ASN A 89 -9.51 3.63 4.28
N PRO A 90 -8.80 2.63 3.75
CA PRO A 90 -9.31 1.26 3.75
C PRO A 90 -9.38 0.61 5.13
N ALA A 91 -8.60 1.06 6.12
CA ALA A 91 -8.61 0.50 7.47
C ALA A 91 -9.65 1.20 8.35
N ALA A 92 -10.64 0.43 8.82
CA ALA A 92 -11.75 0.91 9.64
C ALA A 92 -11.78 0.19 11.00
N GLY A 93 -11.37 0.85 12.07
CA GLY A 93 -11.57 0.38 13.44
C GLY A 93 -13.04 0.49 13.85
N CYS A 94 -13.46 -0.26 14.86
CA CYS A 94 -14.86 -0.24 15.34
C CYS A 94 -15.28 1.08 16.02
N GLY A 95 -14.34 1.94 16.40
CA GLY A 95 -14.56 3.23 17.03
C GLY A 95 -14.88 3.20 18.54
N GLU A 96 -15.25 2.06 19.12
CA GLU A 96 -15.78 1.94 20.49
C GLU A 96 -14.93 1.09 21.45
N CYS A 97 -14.07 0.21 20.95
CA CYS A 97 -13.21 -0.61 21.81
C CYS A 97 -12.12 0.24 22.49
N ALA A 98 -11.52 -0.31 23.54
CA ALA A 98 -10.53 0.41 24.34
C ALA A 98 -9.34 0.93 23.54
N ASP A 99 -8.92 0.22 22.47
CA ASP A 99 -7.83 0.65 21.59
C ASP A 99 -8.30 1.78 20.66
N CYS A 100 -9.46 1.65 20.02
CA CYS A 100 -10.01 2.71 19.17
C CYS A 100 -10.24 4.03 19.94
N VAL A 101 -10.76 3.96 21.16
CA VAL A 101 -10.98 5.16 22.02
C VAL A 101 -9.64 5.84 22.36
N ARG A 102 -8.56 5.09 22.43
CA ARG A 102 -7.19 5.63 22.65
C ARG A 102 -6.52 6.12 21.37
N GLY A 103 -7.15 5.97 20.19
CA GLY A 103 -6.54 6.26 18.90
C GLY A 103 -5.55 5.21 18.39
N LEU A 104 -5.56 4.01 18.97
CA LEU A 104 -4.75 2.85 18.60
C LEU A 104 -5.61 1.87 17.77
N ASP A 105 -6.31 2.37 16.80
CA ASP A 105 -7.31 1.62 16.02
C ASP A 105 -6.68 0.57 15.10
N GLY A 106 -5.40 0.67 14.77
CA GLY A 106 -4.63 -0.40 14.14
C GLY A 106 -4.60 -1.72 14.94
N ARG A 107 -4.89 -1.67 16.25
CA ARG A 107 -4.99 -2.83 17.15
C ARG A 107 -6.41 -3.35 17.35
N CYS A 108 -7.38 -2.76 16.69
CA CYS A 108 -8.78 -3.13 16.86
C CYS A 108 -9.02 -4.58 16.41
N ALA A 109 -9.48 -5.43 17.34
CA ALA A 109 -9.77 -6.84 17.05
C ALA A 109 -10.95 -7.03 16.08
N SER A 110 -11.81 -6.02 15.94
CA SER A 110 -12.96 -5.99 15.03
C SER A 110 -12.70 -5.09 13.82
N ALA A 111 -11.43 -4.81 13.50
CA ALA A 111 -11.09 -3.95 12.37
C ALA A 111 -11.62 -4.54 11.05
N GLN A 112 -12.20 -3.68 10.25
CA GLN A 112 -12.59 -3.96 8.87
C GLN A 112 -11.56 -3.38 7.92
N VAL A 113 -11.35 -4.05 6.81
CA VAL A 113 -10.52 -3.56 5.70
C VAL A 113 -11.41 -3.53 4.46
N ILE A 114 -11.74 -2.32 4.04
CA ILE A 114 -12.58 -2.08 2.86
C ILE A 114 -11.86 -2.65 1.63
N GLY A 115 -12.56 -3.52 0.87
CA GLY A 115 -11.95 -4.30 -0.21
C GLY A 115 -11.05 -5.46 0.25
N GLY A 116 -10.83 -5.57 1.56
CA GLY A 116 -10.04 -6.64 2.18
C GLY A 116 -10.90 -7.75 2.78
N ASN A 117 -11.66 -7.50 3.84
CA ASN A 117 -12.60 -8.44 4.43
C ASN A 117 -14.06 -7.98 4.35
N VAL A 118 -14.30 -6.76 3.92
CA VAL A 118 -15.63 -6.24 3.52
C VAL A 118 -15.59 -5.75 2.08
N ALA A 119 -16.76 -5.50 1.47
CA ALA A 119 -16.87 -5.10 0.08
C ALA A 119 -16.06 -3.81 -0.23
N GLY A 120 -15.43 -3.79 -1.38
CA GLY A 120 -14.54 -2.71 -1.83
C GLY A 120 -14.96 -2.03 -3.13
N GLY A 121 -13.99 -1.37 -3.75
CA GLY A 121 -14.17 -0.44 -4.87
C GLY A 121 -14.21 -1.06 -6.28
N TYR A 122 -14.18 -2.38 -6.43
CA TYR A 122 -14.41 -3.00 -7.74
C TYR A 122 -15.93 -2.97 -8.08
N ALA A 123 -16.52 -1.79 -7.94
CA ALA A 123 -17.95 -1.54 -8.11
C ALA A 123 -18.23 -0.08 -8.46
N GLU A 124 -19.40 0.22 -9.00
CA GLU A 124 -19.87 1.60 -9.22
C GLU A 124 -20.10 2.36 -7.90
N TYR A 125 -20.47 1.65 -6.83
CA TYR A 125 -20.75 2.23 -5.51
C TYR A 125 -20.20 1.35 -4.39
N VAL A 126 -19.79 1.99 -3.31
CA VAL A 126 -19.37 1.31 -2.08
C VAL A 126 -19.90 2.06 -0.86
N VAL A 127 -20.32 1.34 0.17
CA VAL A 127 -20.66 1.90 1.48
C VAL A 127 -19.43 1.82 2.37
N VAL A 128 -19.10 2.94 3.02
CA VAL A 128 -17.95 3.03 3.92
C VAL A 128 -18.32 3.85 5.16
N PRO A 129 -17.67 3.65 6.33
CA PRO A 129 -17.87 4.54 7.46
C PRO A 129 -17.49 5.99 7.11
N ALA A 130 -18.31 6.96 7.52
CA ALA A 130 -18.04 8.38 7.26
C ALA A 130 -16.70 8.86 7.87
N ALA A 131 -16.22 8.21 8.92
CA ALA A 131 -14.91 8.49 9.54
C ALA A 131 -13.72 8.04 8.66
N ASN A 132 -13.96 7.28 7.60
CA ASN A 132 -12.94 6.76 6.69
C ASN A 132 -12.83 7.54 5.37
N VAL A 133 -13.68 8.55 5.16
CA VAL A 133 -13.56 9.40 3.96
C VAL A 133 -12.78 10.67 4.27
N HIS A 134 -11.89 11.04 3.36
CA HIS A 134 -11.04 12.23 3.46
C HIS A 134 -11.20 13.06 2.20
N PRO A 135 -11.22 14.41 2.30
CA PRO A 135 -11.41 15.27 1.14
C PRO A 135 -10.24 15.17 0.16
N VAL A 136 -10.57 15.22 -1.13
CA VAL A 136 -9.59 15.33 -2.22
C VAL A 136 -9.57 16.78 -2.71
N PRO A 137 -8.39 17.44 -2.78
CA PRO A 137 -8.29 18.80 -3.30
C PRO A 137 -8.89 18.92 -4.71
N GLU A 138 -9.52 20.08 -5.01
CA GLU A 138 -10.23 20.29 -6.28
C GLU A 138 -9.34 20.10 -7.52
N HIS A 139 -8.06 20.45 -7.41
CA HIS A 139 -7.08 20.35 -8.50
C HIS A 139 -6.52 18.95 -8.73
N VAL A 140 -6.83 17.97 -7.86
CA VAL A 140 -6.34 16.59 -7.97
C VAL A 140 -7.38 15.74 -8.70
N GLU A 141 -6.99 15.02 -9.74
CA GLU A 141 -7.87 14.06 -10.40
C GLU A 141 -8.19 12.87 -9.47
N LEU A 142 -9.44 12.38 -9.51
CA LEU A 142 -9.85 11.29 -8.65
C LEU A 142 -9.09 9.98 -8.92
N ALA A 143 -8.60 9.78 -10.14
CA ALA A 143 -7.73 8.64 -10.43
C ALA A 143 -6.38 8.73 -9.72
N ASP A 144 -5.80 9.94 -9.68
CA ASP A 144 -4.54 10.18 -8.95
C ASP A 144 -4.75 10.03 -7.44
N ALA A 145 -5.91 10.45 -6.93
CA ALA A 145 -6.27 10.25 -5.53
C ALA A 145 -6.46 8.75 -5.19
N ALA A 146 -7.08 7.97 -6.09
CA ALA A 146 -7.34 6.55 -5.89
C ALA A 146 -6.07 5.67 -5.83
N VAL A 147 -4.91 6.17 -6.23
CA VAL A 147 -3.67 5.39 -6.18
C VAL A 147 -2.79 5.71 -4.97
N VAL A 148 -3.29 6.55 -4.05
CA VAL A 148 -2.54 7.01 -2.87
C VAL A 148 -2.70 6.10 -1.65
N PRO A 149 -3.92 5.67 -1.22
CA PRO A 149 -4.17 5.17 0.13
C PRO A 149 -3.20 4.08 0.58
N THR A 150 -3.25 2.91 -0.04
CA THR A 150 -2.48 1.74 0.45
C THR A 150 -0.98 1.95 0.31
N VAL A 151 -0.50 2.41 -0.85
CA VAL A 151 0.94 2.46 -1.11
C VAL A 151 1.65 3.54 -0.30
N TRP A 152 1.03 4.72 -0.15
CA TRP A 152 1.62 5.80 0.63
C TRP A 152 1.49 5.56 2.12
N MET A 153 0.35 5.03 2.57
CA MET A 153 0.18 4.71 3.99
C MET A 153 1.12 3.60 4.45
N THR A 154 1.29 2.55 3.64
CA THR A 154 2.26 1.48 3.93
C THR A 154 3.69 2.03 3.99
N ALA A 155 4.08 2.86 3.02
CA ALA A 155 5.41 3.48 3.02
C ALA A 155 5.60 4.44 4.20
N TRP A 156 4.60 5.25 4.52
CA TRP A 156 4.61 6.16 5.66
C TRP A 156 4.79 5.42 6.96
N HIS A 157 3.92 4.45 7.23
CA HIS A 157 3.99 3.67 8.48
C HIS A 157 5.34 2.95 8.61
N ALA A 158 5.80 2.29 7.55
CA ALA A 158 7.08 1.58 7.56
C ALA A 158 8.29 2.50 7.76
N LEU A 159 8.30 3.69 7.13
CA LEU A 159 9.44 4.63 7.23
C LEU A 159 9.37 5.50 8.46
N VAL A 160 8.20 6.10 8.72
CA VAL A 160 8.05 7.16 9.73
C VAL A 160 7.73 6.59 11.10
N ALA A 161 6.67 5.78 11.22
CA ALA A 161 6.22 5.27 12.52
C ALA A 161 7.13 4.15 13.04
N VAL A 162 7.39 3.13 12.23
CA VAL A 162 8.15 1.94 12.62
C VAL A 162 9.64 2.14 12.41
N GLY A 163 10.04 2.50 11.20
CA GLY A 163 11.44 2.68 10.80
C GLY A 163 12.10 3.89 11.41
N ARG A 164 11.34 4.96 11.65
CA ARG A 164 11.83 6.23 12.25
C ARG A 164 13.07 6.75 11.54
N VAL A 165 12.94 6.89 10.22
CA VAL A 165 14.02 7.40 9.36
C VAL A 165 14.41 8.82 9.80
N ARG A 166 15.70 9.08 9.81
CA ARG A 166 16.28 10.35 10.24
C ARG A 166 17.07 11.01 9.13
N LEU A 167 17.16 12.32 9.20
CA LEU A 167 18.01 13.12 8.32
C LEU A 167 19.43 12.55 8.25
N GLY A 168 19.95 12.36 7.03
CA GLY A 168 21.30 11.87 6.77
C GLY A 168 21.50 10.35 6.84
N GLU A 169 20.47 9.57 7.21
CA GLU A 169 20.54 8.10 7.12
C GLU A 169 20.51 7.62 5.66
N THR A 170 21.05 6.45 5.41
CA THR A 170 20.94 5.75 4.13
C THR A 170 19.89 4.66 4.25
N VAL A 171 18.96 4.63 3.31
CA VAL A 171 17.83 3.66 3.26
C VAL A 171 18.01 2.78 2.03
N LEU A 172 18.01 1.46 2.22
CA LEU A 172 17.89 0.47 1.13
C LEU A 172 16.41 0.08 0.98
N ILE A 173 15.85 0.28 -0.21
CA ILE A 173 14.46 -0.03 -0.53
C ILE A 173 14.44 -1.11 -1.61
N HIS A 174 13.92 -2.30 -1.29
CA HIS A 174 13.79 -3.38 -2.26
C HIS A 174 12.65 -3.13 -3.27
N ALA A 175 12.80 -3.67 -4.48
CA ALA A 175 11.80 -3.65 -5.55
C ALA A 175 11.27 -2.24 -5.88
N GLY A 176 12.15 -1.31 -6.19
CA GLY A 176 11.88 0.13 -6.41
C GLY A 176 10.79 0.46 -7.43
N GLY A 177 10.49 -0.46 -8.36
CA GLY A 177 9.40 -0.28 -9.33
C GLY A 177 8.01 -0.60 -8.80
N SER A 178 7.86 -1.04 -7.54
CA SER A 178 6.54 -1.26 -6.93
C SER A 178 5.91 0.06 -6.46
N GLY A 179 4.57 0.09 -6.36
CA GLY A 179 3.86 1.27 -5.88
C GLY A 179 4.31 1.73 -4.49
N VAL A 180 4.48 0.80 -3.53
CA VAL A 180 4.94 1.14 -2.18
C VAL A 180 6.36 1.67 -2.19
N SER A 181 7.27 1.06 -2.97
CA SER A 181 8.64 1.56 -3.06
C SER A 181 8.73 2.90 -3.78
N THR A 182 7.84 3.17 -4.75
CA THR A 182 7.68 4.50 -5.37
C THR A 182 7.38 5.58 -4.32
N ALA A 183 6.46 5.32 -3.41
CA ALA A 183 6.15 6.21 -2.30
C ALA A 183 7.32 6.29 -1.29
N ALA A 184 7.90 5.14 -0.93
CA ALA A 184 8.99 5.07 0.04
C ALA A 184 10.26 5.83 -0.40
N ILE A 185 10.62 5.76 -1.68
CA ILE A 185 11.75 6.52 -2.23
C ILE A 185 11.53 8.03 -2.02
N GLN A 186 10.36 8.54 -2.40
CA GLN A 186 10.04 9.96 -2.30
C GLN A 186 9.95 10.42 -0.83
N LEU A 187 9.31 9.63 0.04
CA LEU A 187 9.25 9.94 1.48
C LEU A 187 10.64 9.94 2.12
N ALA A 188 11.49 8.96 1.82
CA ALA A 188 12.86 8.91 2.33
C ALA A 188 13.68 10.11 1.86
N LYS A 189 13.54 10.52 0.60
CA LYS A 189 14.18 11.74 0.08
C LYS A 189 13.66 12.99 0.76
N ALA A 190 12.37 13.12 0.98
CA ALA A 190 11.77 14.24 1.71
C ALA A 190 12.24 14.31 3.18
N ALA A 191 12.52 13.15 3.80
CA ALA A 191 13.13 13.07 5.12
C ALA A 191 14.64 13.36 5.13
N GLY A 192 15.23 13.69 3.98
CA GLY A 192 16.66 13.98 3.85
C GLY A 192 17.57 12.76 3.91
N ALA A 193 17.06 11.57 3.64
CA ALA A 193 17.82 10.34 3.56
C ALA A 193 18.49 10.17 2.18
N ARG A 194 19.58 9.41 2.16
CA ARG A 194 20.17 8.86 0.95
C ARG A 194 19.44 7.56 0.61
N VAL A 195 19.04 7.38 -0.64
CA VAL A 195 18.24 6.24 -1.07
C VAL A 195 19.01 5.32 -2.02
N ILE A 196 19.16 4.06 -1.61
CA ILE A 196 19.59 2.95 -2.46
C ILE A 196 18.33 2.13 -2.77
N THR A 197 18.09 1.76 -4.02
CA THR A 197 16.94 0.90 -4.35
C THR A 197 17.33 -0.21 -5.30
N THR A 198 16.63 -1.36 -5.20
CA THR A 198 16.82 -2.47 -6.12
C THR A 198 15.75 -2.48 -7.21
N VAL A 199 16.13 -2.88 -8.41
CA VAL A 199 15.22 -3.16 -9.54
C VAL A 199 15.51 -4.55 -10.10
N GLY A 200 14.51 -5.17 -10.74
CA GLY A 200 14.68 -6.49 -11.37
C GLY A 200 15.15 -6.42 -12.84
N SER A 201 15.29 -5.23 -13.41
CA SER A 201 15.80 -5.02 -14.77
C SER A 201 16.29 -3.58 -14.96
N ASP A 202 17.22 -3.37 -15.88
CA ASP A 202 17.76 -2.05 -16.18
C ASP A 202 16.70 -1.09 -16.76
N ALA A 203 15.67 -1.60 -17.40
CA ALA A 203 14.56 -0.81 -17.94
C ALA A 203 13.84 0.02 -16.84
N LYS A 204 13.94 -0.37 -15.57
CA LYS A 204 13.33 0.36 -14.44
C LYS A 204 14.27 1.35 -13.75
N ARG A 205 15.55 1.42 -14.14
CA ARG A 205 16.54 2.32 -13.49
C ARG A 205 16.14 3.78 -13.58
N GLU A 206 15.89 4.25 -14.80
CA GLU A 206 15.52 5.65 -15.03
C GLU A 206 14.25 6.06 -14.28
N TYR A 207 13.27 5.16 -14.20
CA TYR A 207 12.05 5.41 -13.44
C TYR A 207 12.33 5.72 -11.96
N VAL A 208 13.09 4.86 -11.27
CA VAL A 208 13.37 5.06 -9.84
C VAL A 208 14.34 6.21 -9.58
N GLN A 209 15.22 6.53 -10.53
CA GLN A 209 16.08 7.72 -10.45
C GLN A 209 15.28 9.01 -10.52
N ARG A 210 14.26 9.08 -11.38
CA ARG A 210 13.34 10.24 -11.43
C ARG A 210 12.55 10.44 -10.13
N LEU A 211 12.31 9.37 -9.37
CA LEU A 211 11.70 9.46 -8.04
C LEU A 211 12.67 9.93 -6.94
N GLY A 212 13.96 10.03 -7.25
CA GLY A 212 14.98 10.51 -6.34
C GLY A 212 15.94 9.45 -5.77
N ALA A 213 15.93 8.21 -6.30
CA ALA A 213 16.90 7.21 -5.87
C ALA A 213 18.35 7.64 -6.23
N ASP A 214 19.23 7.65 -5.23
CA ASP A 214 20.62 8.07 -5.40
C ASP A 214 21.49 6.95 -6.00
N VAL A 215 21.17 5.69 -5.66
CA VAL A 215 21.85 4.50 -6.17
C VAL A 215 20.80 3.46 -6.57
N VAL A 216 20.95 2.90 -7.76
CA VAL A 216 20.04 1.86 -8.26
C VAL A 216 20.85 0.59 -8.55
N VAL A 217 20.38 -0.53 -7.99
CA VAL A 217 21.01 -1.85 -8.12
C VAL A 217 20.06 -2.76 -8.91
N ASN A 218 20.54 -3.34 -10.00
CA ASN A 218 19.83 -4.41 -10.68
C ASN A 218 20.10 -5.73 -9.95
N SER A 219 19.18 -6.15 -9.10
CA SER A 219 19.34 -7.36 -8.28
C SER A 219 19.41 -8.68 -9.06
N ALA A 220 19.13 -8.64 -10.38
CA ALA A 220 19.29 -9.82 -11.24
C ALA A 220 20.75 -10.02 -11.69
N THR A 221 21.56 -8.95 -11.70
CA THR A 221 22.93 -8.97 -12.28
C THR A 221 24.00 -8.41 -11.35
N GLU A 222 23.61 -7.72 -10.27
CA GLU A 222 24.54 -7.05 -9.34
C GLU A 222 24.37 -7.57 -7.91
N ASP A 223 25.43 -7.59 -7.14
CA ASP A 223 25.40 -7.93 -5.72
C ASP A 223 24.92 -6.72 -4.90
N VAL A 224 23.70 -6.83 -4.37
CA VAL A 224 23.05 -5.78 -3.59
C VAL A 224 23.88 -5.39 -2.36
N VAL A 225 24.48 -6.39 -1.66
CA VAL A 225 25.27 -6.16 -0.45
C VAL A 225 26.56 -5.41 -0.80
N ALA A 226 27.25 -5.85 -1.83
CA ALA A 226 28.50 -5.22 -2.28
C ALA A 226 28.26 -3.75 -2.69
N VAL A 227 27.19 -3.49 -3.47
CA VAL A 227 26.86 -2.12 -3.90
C VAL A 227 26.44 -1.25 -2.71
N ALA A 228 25.59 -1.75 -1.80
CA ALA A 228 25.17 -1.00 -0.60
C ALA A 228 26.36 -0.67 0.30
N ARG A 229 27.30 -1.60 0.49
CA ARG A 229 28.54 -1.40 1.24
C ARG A 229 29.44 -0.37 0.56
N ALA A 230 29.66 -0.48 -0.74
CA ALA A 230 30.46 0.47 -1.49
C ALA A 230 29.89 1.90 -1.42
N ALA A 231 28.57 2.03 -1.56
CA ALA A 231 27.85 3.30 -1.49
C ALA A 231 27.93 3.97 -0.08
N THR A 232 28.26 3.21 0.95
CA THR A 232 28.33 3.65 2.36
C THR A 232 29.72 3.53 2.95
N GLU A 233 30.78 3.51 2.13
CA GLU A 233 32.20 3.41 2.57
C GLU A 233 32.45 2.18 3.47
N GLY A 234 31.77 1.07 3.20
CA GLY A 234 31.86 -0.18 3.94
C GLY A 234 31.01 -0.26 5.21
N ARG A 235 30.35 0.85 5.63
CA ARG A 235 29.55 0.89 6.88
C ARG A 235 28.24 0.08 6.81
N GLY A 236 27.60 0.07 5.65
CA GLY A 236 26.24 -0.43 5.47
C GLY A 236 25.17 0.65 5.64
N VAL A 237 23.90 0.29 5.42
CA VAL A 237 22.76 1.19 5.48
C VAL A 237 22.11 1.19 6.87
N GLU A 238 21.58 2.31 7.31
CA GLU A 238 20.89 2.42 8.60
C GLU A 238 19.50 1.76 8.58
N VAL A 239 18.83 1.75 7.43
CA VAL A 239 17.48 1.21 7.28
C VAL A 239 17.38 0.35 6.04
N VAL A 240 16.68 -0.75 6.15
CA VAL A 240 16.21 -1.56 5.01
C VAL A 240 14.70 -1.64 5.05
N LEU A 241 14.04 -1.40 3.92
CA LEU A 241 12.62 -1.67 3.73
C LEU A 241 12.43 -2.89 2.84
N ASP A 242 11.76 -3.90 3.37
CA ASP A 242 11.51 -5.17 2.67
C ASP A 242 10.03 -5.56 2.68
N HIS A 243 9.44 -5.62 1.50
CA HIS A 243 8.10 -6.16 1.26
C HIS A 243 8.13 -7.38 0.32
N VAL A 244 9.33 -7.84 -0.04
CA VAL A 244 9.54 -8.97 -0.95
C VAL A 244 9.63 -10.27 -0.17
N GLY A 245 10.34 -10.27 0.95
CA GLY A 245 10.50 -11.39 1.86
C GLY A 245 11.70 -12.28 1.54
N PRO A 246 11.59 -13.61 1.58
CA PRO A 246 12.73 -14.54 1.56
C PRO A 246 13.80 -14.27 0.48
N ALA A 247 13.39 -13.85 -0.72
CA ALA A 247 14.32 -13.62 -1.83
C ALA A 247 15.28 -12.42 -1.61
N THR A 248 14.89 -11.45 -0.77
CA THR A 248 15.68 -10.23 -0.48
C THR A 248 16.20 -10.17 0.94
N TRP A 249 15.69 -11.06 1.82
CA TRP A 249 15.89 -11.01 3.26
C TRP A 249 17.35 -10.96 3.69
N ASN A 250 18.16 -11.91 3.23
CA ASN A 250 19.57 -11.97 3.58
C ASN A 250 20.37 -10.81 2.97
N ALA A 251 20.06 -10.40 1.73
CA ALA A 251 20.67 -9.22 1.14
C ALA A 251 20.36 -7.97 1.96
N GLY A 252 19.11 -7.82 2.46
CA GLY A 252 18.72 -6.77 3.39
C GLY A 252 19.53 -6.80 4.67
N ILE A 253 19.59 -7.95 5.37
CA ILE A 253 20.29 -8.11 6.64
C ILE A 253 21.79 -7.79 6.51
N TYR A 254 22.46 -8.36 5.51
CA TYR A 254 23.90 -8.17 5.33
C TYR A 254 24.27 -6.78 4.76
N SER A 255 23.31 -6.02 4.25
CA SER A 255 23.49 -4.63 3.87
C SER A 255 23.44 -3.66 5.05
N LEU A 256 22.89 -4.07 6.21
CA LEU A 256 22.73 -3.20 7.38
C LEU A 256 24.07 -2.78 8.00
N ALA A 257 24.13 -1.54 8.44
CA ALA A 257 25.16 -1.05 9.35
C ALA A 257 24.95 -1.62 10.76
N PRO A 258 25.99 -1.62 11.62
CA PRO A 258 25.82 -1.93 13.03
C PRO A 258 24.70 -1.08 13.66
N ARG A 259 23.81 -1.72 14.42
CA ARG A 259 22.57 -1.15 15.00
C ARG A 259 21.53 -0.69 13.98
N GLY A 260 21.69 -1.07 12.72
CA GLY A 260 20.72 -0.83 11.66
C GLY A 260 19.41 -1.59 11.91
N ARG A 261 18.38 -1.24 11.14
CA ARG A 261 17.04 -1.82 11.25
C ARG A 261 16.48 -2.23 9.90
N LEU A 262 15.92 -3.44 9.86
CA LEU A 262 15.14 -3.92 8.73
C LEU A 262 13.66 -3.85 9.11
N VAL A 263 12.87 -3.13 8.32
CA VAL A 263 11.42 -3.03 8.45
C VAL A 263 10.79 -3.89 7.36
N PHE A 264 9.99 -4.87 7.75
CA PHE A 264 9.33 -5.79 6.82
C PHE A 264 7.81 -5.67 6.90
N PHE A 265 7.15 -5.66 5.74
CA PHE A 265 5.72 -5.43 5.60
C PHE A 265 5.08 -6.15 4.41
N GLY A 266 5.74 -7.18 3.90
CA GLY A 266 5.24 -7.98 2.79
C GLY A 266 5.99 -9.30 2.65
N ASN A 267 5.43 -10.20 1.84
CA ASN A 267 5.85 -11.58 1.71
C ASN A 267 5.64 -12.13 0.30
N THR A 268 5.87 -11.30 -0.73
CA THR A 268 5.57 -11.66 -2.13
C THR A 268 6.32 -12.89 -2.65
N THR A 269 7.43 -13.27 -1.99
CA THR A 269 8.21 -14.46 -2.34
C THR A 269 8.12 -15.60 -1.32
N GLY A 270 7.29 -15.45 -0.28
CA GLY A 270 7.06 -16.48 0.72
C GLY A 270 6.94 -15.94 2.15
N ASN A 271 6.55 -16.83 3.08
CA ASN A 271 6.22 -16.47 4.47
C ASN A 271 7.32 -16.81 5.47
N ARG A 272 8.41 -17.45 5.05
CA ARG A 272 9.48 -17.93 5.94
C ARG A 272 10.82 -17.47 5.42
N ALA A 273 11.60 -16.83 6.29
CA ALA A 273 12.96 -16.42 6.02
C ALA A 273 13.88 -16.94 7.13
N GLU A 274 15.10 -17.30 6.76
CA GLU A 274 16.15 -17.73 7.69
C GLU A 274 17.25 -16.67 7.73
N PHE A 275 17.87 -16.48 8.90
CA PHE A 275 18.98 -15.56 9.05
C PHE A 275 19.95 -16.01 10.14
N ASP A 276 21.18 -15.51 10.08
CA ASP A 276 22.23 -15.79 11.05
C ASP A 276 21.99 -15.02 12.36
N LEU A 277 21.65 -15.75 13.43
CA LEU A 277 21.40 -15.18 14.75
C LEU A 277 22.67 -14.53 15.33
N VAL A 278 23.85 -15.15 15.12
CA VAL A 278 25.13 -14.64 15.63
C VAL A 278 25.44 -13.29 14.98
N TYR A 279 25.28 -13.20 13.67
CA TYR A 279 25.45 -11.95 12.95
C TYR A 279 24.48 -10.88 13.46
N ALA A 280 23.19 -11.21 13.58
CA ALA A 280 22.17 -10.28 14.00
C ALA A 280 22.42 -9.68 15.39
N TYR A 281 22.70 -10.52 16.43
CA TYR A 281 22.96 -9.98 17.75
C TYR A 281 24.33 -9.33 17.89
N HIS A 282 25.37 -9.82 17.18
CA HIS A 282 26.70 -9.24 17.22
C HIS A 282 26.70 -7.78 16.70
N PHE A 283 25.99 -7.53 15.62
CA PHE A 283 25.83 -6.18 15.07
C PHE A 283 24.69 -5.38 15.70
N GLY A 284 23.92 -5.97 16.64
CA GLY A 284 22.81 -5.30 17.32
C GLY A 284 21.69 -4.89 16.36
N LEU A 285 21.42 -5.72 15.36
CA LEU A 285 20.39 -5.43 14.34
C LEU A 285 18.99 -5.48 14.95
N ARG A 286 18.09 -4.68 14.40
CA ARG A 286 16.67 -4.65 14.77
C ARG A 286 15.83 -5.10 13.58
N LEU A 287 15.01 -6.14 13.79
CA LEU A 287 14.06 -6.64 12.81
C LEU A 287 12.67 -6.23 13.27
N LEU A 288 12.02 -5.37 12.50
CA LEU A 288 10.79 -4.68 12.88
C LEU A 288 9.68 -5.07 11.90
N GLY A 289 8.62 -5.70 12.40
CA GLY A 289 7.39 -5.87 11.65
C GLY A 289 6.64 -4.53 11.57
N SER A 290 6.15 -4.18 10.40
CA SER A 290 5.26 -3.04 10.22
C SER A 290 3.84 -3.57 10.41
N ASP A 291 3.25 -3.27 11.55
CA ASP A 291 1.90 -3.64 11.96
C ASP A 291 0.83 -2.74 11.30
N PRO A 292 -0.47 -2.98 11.53
CA PRO A 292 -1.51 -2.08 11.04
C PRO A 292 -1.37 -0.67 11.63
N TYR A 293 -1.46 0.34 10.75
CA TYR A 293 -1.37 1.76 11.11
C TYR A 293 -2.64 2.26 11.83
N ASP A 294 -2.48 3.35 12.58
CA ASP A 294 -3.58 4.05 13.23
C ASP A 294 -4.20 5.12 12.30
N ARG A 295 -5.49 5.39 12.45
CA ARG A 295 -6.25 6.31 11.60
C ARG A 295 -5.63 7.72 11.52
N HIS A 296 -5.05 8.23 12.63
CA HIS A 296 -4.43 9.55 12.65
C HIS A 296 -3.19 9.63 11.73
N GLU A 297 -2.50 8.52 11.50
CA GLU A 297 -1.36 8.46 10.58
C GLU A 297 -1.82 8.65 9.12
N PHE A 298 -3.01 8.12 8.78
CA PHE A 298 -3.55 8.27 7.43
C PHE A 298 -3.84 9.74 7.09
N ALA A 299 -4.43 10.48 8.02
CA ALA A 299 -4.67 11.91 7.84
C ALA A 299 -3.34 12.69 7.68
N ALA A 300 -2.36 12.43 8.56
CA ALA A 300 -1.04 13.07 8.49
C ALA A 300 -0.29 12.75 7.19
N MET A 301 -0.41 11.51 6.70
CA MET A 301 0.16 11.09 5.42
C MET A 301 -0.50 11.84 4.25
N LEU A 302 -1.84 11.94 4.23
CA LEU A 302 -2.56 12.67 3.18
C LEU A 302 -2.21 14.16 3.16
N ASP A 303 -2.19 14.81 4.33
CA ASP A 303 -1.80 16.23 4.44
C ASP A 303 -0.41 16.46 3.89
N THR A 304 0.52 15.55 4.19
CA THR A 304 1.90 15.60 3.66
C THR A 304 1.93 15.36 2.15
N TYR A 305 1.14 14.39 1.66
CA TYR A 305 1.08 14.06 0.24
C TYR A 305 0.55 15.23 -0.59
N TRP A 306 -0.56 15.85 -0.16
CA TRP A 306 -1.14 16.97 -0.89
C TRP A 306 -0.30 18.26 -0.84
N ALA A 307 0.51 18.44 0.20
CA ALA A 307 1.36 19.62 0.36
C ALA A 307 2.69 19.54 -0.41
N ALA A 308 3.12 18.35 -0.83
CA ALA A 308 4.42 18.13 -1.46
C ALA A 308 4.29 17.78 -2.95
N PRO A 309 5.33 17.95 -3.78
CA PRO A 309 5.32 17.58 -5.19
C PRO A 309 5.50 16.06 -5.39
N PHE A 310 4.81 15.28 -4.59
CA PHE A 310 4.83 13.81 -4.68
C PHE A 310 4.00 13.33 -5.86
N VAL A 311 4.42 12.21 -6.44
CA VAL A 311 3.73 11.59 -7.58
C VAL A 311 3.52 10.11 -7.34
N THR A 312 2.37 9.60 -7.79
CA THR A 312 2.06 8.17 -7.83
C THR A 312 1.74 7.81 -9.28
N PRO A 313 2.75 7.44 -10.08
CA PRO A 313 2.54 7.18 -11.50
C PRO A 313 1.52 6.05 -11.72
N ILE A 314 0.59 6.30 -12.64
CA ILE A 314 -0.36 5.30 -13.13
C ILE A 314 0.25 4.63 -14.36
N ASP A 315 0.43 3.30 -14.30
CA ASP A 315 0.92 2.48 -15.41
C ASP A 315 -0.16 2.32 -16.48
N SER A 316 -1.37 2.03 -16.05
CA SER A 316 -2.48 1.77 -16.97
C SER A 316 -3.84 1.93 -16.28
N GLU A 317 -4.86 2.28 -17.07
CA GLU A 317 -6.24 2.36 -16.66
C GLU A 317 -7.09 1.36 -17.45
N PHE A 318 -8.04 0.72 -16.80
CA PHE A 318 -8.96 -0.25 -17.37
C PHE A 318 -10.40 0.10 -16.97
N ALA A 319 -11.36 -0.21 -17.83
CA ALA A 319 -12.76 -0.21 -17.41
C ALA A 319 -12.99 -1.30 -16.34
N LEU A 320 -13.96 -1.09 -15.46
CA LEU A 320 -14.32 -2.10 -14.43
C LEU A 320 -14.60 -3.48 -15.04
N ALA A 321 -15.23 -3.52 -16.22
CA ALA A 321 -15.51 -4.76 -16.94
C ALA A 321 -14.23 -5.53 -17.32
N ASP A 322 -13.11 -4.83 -17.45
CA ASP A 322 -11.80 -5.39 -17.86
C ASP A 322 -10.90 -5.73 -16.65
N ALA A 323 -11.46 -5.87 -15.46
CA ALA A 323 -10.72 -6.15 -14.22
C ALA A 323 -9.84 -7.41 -14.31
N ARG A 324 -10.21 -8.39 -15.14
CA ARG A 324 -9.36 -9.57 -15.43
C ARG A 324 -8.05 -9.13 -16.07
N ALA A 325 -8.11 -8.38 -17.15
CA ALA A 325 -6.92 -7.87 -17.84
C ALA A 325 -6.05 -6.98 -16.95
N ALA A 326 -6.68 -6.17 -16.08
CA ALA A 326 -5.98 -5.36 -15.11
C ALA A 326 -5.19 -6.20 -14.09
N GLN A 327 -5.79 -7.28 -13.56
CA GLN A 327 -5.09 -8.19 -12.65
C GLN A 327 -4.01 -9.02 -13.37
N GLU A 328 -4.23 -9.47 -14.60
CA GLU A 328 -3.20 -10.13 -15.42
C GLU A 328 -2.00 -9.21 -15.67
N ARG A 329 -2.24 -7.92 -15.96
CA ARG A 329 -1.19 -6.90 -16.07
C ARG A 329 -0.36 -6.80 -14.80
N MET A 330 -0.99 -6.81 -13.62
CA MET A 330 -0.29 -6.81 -12.33
C MET A 330 0.52 -8.09 -12.12
N GLU A 331 -0.06 -9.25 -12.39
CA GLU A 331 0.57 -10.57 -12.21
C GLU A 331 1.77 -10.77 -13.12
N SER A 332 1.79 -10.15 -14.31
CA SER A 332 2.91 -10.20 -15.25
C SER A 332 4.18 -9.51 -14.74
N ARG A 333 4.09 -8.71 -13.65
CA ARG A 333 5.17 -7.89 -13.07
C ARG A 333 5.77 -6.87 -14.05
N ALA A 334 5.12 -6.63 -15.18
CA ALA A 334 5.57 -5.67 -16.19
C ALA A 334 5.15 -4.23 -15.84
N ALA A 335 4.14 -4.05 -14.99
CA ALA A 335 3.68 -2.75 -14.57
C ALA A 335 4.77 -1.95 -13.81
N THR A 336 4.77 -0.64 -14.03
CA THR A 336 5.62 0.32 -13.33
C THR A 336 4.75 1.44 -12.78
N GLY A 337 4.49 1.42 -11.47
CA GLY A 337 3.47 2.29 -10.86
C GLY A 337 2.19 1.53 -10.55
N LYS A 338 1.06 2.25 -10.51
CA LYS A 338 -0.26 1.73 -10.13
C LYS A 338 -1.12 1.42 -11.35
N ILE A 339 -2.02 0.48 -11.20
CA ILE A 339 -3.07 0.16 -12.17
C ILE A 339 -4.40 0.62 -11.60
N VAL A 340 -5.28 1.18 -12.42
CA VAL A 340 -6.56 1.76 -12.00
C VAL A 340 -7.72 1.11 -12.75
N LEU A 341 -8.82 0.81 -12.04
CA LEU A 341 -10.13 0.50 -12.60
C LEU A 341 -11.02 1.74 -12.58
N ARG A 342 -11.76 1.94 -13.66
CA ARG A 342 -12.81 2.95 -13.82
C ARG A 342 -14.17 2.25 -13.94
N PRO A 343 -15.10 2.42 -12.98
CA PRO A 343 -16.47 1.96 -13.08
C PRO A 343 -17.27 2.63 -14.19
#